data_ca4456f4f3b90b3fb1f1b9a0a8a24bfc
#
_entry.id   ca4456f4f3b90b3fb1f1b9a0a8a24bfc
#
_cell.length_a   1.000
_cell.length_b   1.000
_cell.length_c   1.000
_cell.angle_alpha   90.00
_cell.angle_beta   90.00
_cell.angle_gamma   90.00
#
_symmetry.space_group_name_H-M   'P 1'
#
loop_
_entity.id
_entity.type
_entity.pdbx_description
1 polymer ?
#
loop_
_entity_poly.entity_id
_entity_poly.type
_entity_poly.pdbx_seq_one_letter_code
_entity_poly.pdbx_strand_id
1 'polypeptide(L)'
;MKKPAQFRVKTNTGVFSAPSLKSAIRLAVRATPRPRKRKSAKAVTGDVLAKLLTTCSTDSLRDIRDRAILMVAFASGGRRRSEIAGLRREQLTVEPPITVEGGPPLPSLAIHLGRTKTSGSEHDEVVYLTGRPVDALNAWMTAAMIESGAVFRKIDRWGNVSKRALEPSAVNAIVKQRAAMAGLEPGEFSAHGLRSGYLTEAANRGVPLPEAMEQSRHRSVQQASSYYNNATRRTGRAARLLS
;
A
#
# COMPACT_ATOMS: atom_id res chain seq x y z
N MET A 1 -29.41 -5.66 -54.85
CA MET A 1 -29.74 -4.71 -53.75
C MET A 1 -28.63 -4.74 -52.70
N LYS A 2 -27.77 -3.71 -52.64
CA LYS A 2 -26.67 -3.58 -51.68
C LYS A 2 -27.26 -2.91 -50.40
N LYS A 3 -27.03 -3.54 -49.23
CA LYS A 3 -27.42 -2.96 -47.92
C LYS A 3 -26.54 -1.72 -47.63
N PRO A 4 -27.06 -0.62 -47.08
CA PRO A 4 -26.27 0.54 -46.72
C PRO A 4 -25.40 0.25 -45.49
N ALA A 5 -24.17 0.78 -45.53
CA ALA A 5 -23.21 0.69 -44.44
C ALA A 5 -23.74 1.49 -43.22
N GLN A 6 -23.89 0.81 -42.10
CA GLN A 6 -24.23 1.47 -40.83
C GLN A 6 -22.96 2.17 -40.29
N PHE A 7 -22.96 3.48 -40.35
CA PHE A 7 -22.00 4.33 -39.65
C PHE A 7 -22.24 4.20 -38.13
N ARG A 8 -21.37 3.47 -37.47
CA ARG A 8 -21.31 3.42 -36.01
C ARG A 8 -20.58 4.66 -35.49
N VAL A 9 -21.30 5.70 -35.13
CA VAL A 9 -20.76 6.87 -34.43
C VAL A 9 -20.31 6.40 -33.04
N LYS A 10 -19.00 6.39 -32.79
CA LYS A 10 -18.44 6.20 -31.44
C LYS A 10 -18.63 7.47 -30.63
N THR A 11 -19.81 7.65 -30.04
CA THR A 11 -20.07 8.64 -28.99
C THR A 11 -19.74 7.99 -27.66
N ASN A 12 -18.51 8.13 -27.19
CA ASN A 12 -18.22 8.10 -25.76
C ASN A 12 -16.83 8.64 -25.41
N THR A 13 -16.57 9.89 -25.73
CA THR A 13 -15.64 10.71 -24.95
C THR A 13 -16.52 11.51 -23.99
N GLY A 14 -16.59 11.06 -22.73
CA GLY A 14 -17.33 11.79 -21.71
C GLY A 14 -16.88 13.25 -21.70
N VAL A 15 -17.83 14.20 -21.56
CA VAL A 15 -17.61 15.67 -21.56
C VAL A 15 -16.40 16.05 -20.67
N PHE A 16 -16.14 15.29 -19.62
CA PHE A 16 -14.99 15.46 -18.70
C PHE A 16 -13.61 15.04 -19.26
N SER A 17 -13.53 14.47 -20.46
CA SER A 17 -12.25 14.06 -21.06
C SER A 17 -11.65 15.10 -22.03
N ALA A 18 -12.38 16.16 -22.38
CA ALA A 18 -11.92 17.23 -23.24
C ALA A 18 -10.68 17.95 -22.63
N PRO A 19 -9.59 18.15 -23.43
CA PRO A 19 -8.36 18.81 -22.93
C PRO A 19 -8.61 20.21 -22.37
N SER A 20 -9.47 21.00 -22.99
CA SER A 20 -9.86 22.34 -22.56
C SER A 20 -10.55 22.34 -21.19
N LEU A 21 -11.47 21.39 -20.96
CA LEU A 21 -12.15 21.25 -19.67
C LEU A 21 -11.20 20.77 -18.57
N LYS A 22 -10.29 19.86 -18.88
CA LYS A 22 -9.23 19.45 -17.94
C LYS A 22 -8.32 20.61 -17.55
N SER A 23 -7.98 21.48 -18.51
CA SER A 23 -7.18 22.69 -18.24
C SER A 23 -7.95 23.69 -17.41
N ALA A 24 -9.21 23.95 -17.71
CA ALA A 24 -10.07 24.84 -16.93
C ALA A 24 -10.25 24.33 -15.50
N ILE A 25 -10.51 23.03 -15.31
CA ILE A 25 -10.59 22.40 -13.98
C ILE A 25 -9.26 22.53 -13.23
N ARG A 26 -8.11 22.36 -13.88
CA ARG A 26 -6.79 22.55 -13.26
C ARG A 26 -6.55 23.98 -12.81
N LEU A 27 -6.95 24.96 -13.63
CA LEU A 27 -6.86 26.37 -13.30
C LEU A 27 -7.78 26.74 -12.13
N ALA A 28 -9.03 26.30 -12.15
CA ALA A 28 -9.99 26.51 -11.07
C ALA A 28 -9.51 25.88 -9.75
N VAL A 29 -8.95 24.67 -9.79
CA VAL A 29 -8.39 23.99 -8.61
C VAL A 29 -7.13 24.71 -8.08
N ARG A 30 -6.36 25.38 -8.95
CA ARG A 30 -5.19 26.19 -8.53
C ARG A 30 -5.61 27.55 -7.96
N ALA A 31 -6.64 28.16 -8.52
CA ALA A 31 -7.17 29.45 -8.08
C ALA A 31 -7.97 29.37 -6.76
N THR A 32 -8.44 28.20 -6.40
CA THR A 32 -9.22 28.02 -5.16
C THR A 32 -8.26 27.69 -4.00
N PRO A 33 -8.12 28.55 -2.98
CA PRO A 33 -7.23 28.33 -1.85
C PRO A 33 -7.78 27.29 -0.85
N ARG A 34 -8.41 26.23 -1.35
CA ARG A 34 -8.80 25.10 -0.50
C ARG A 34 -7.56 24.27 -0.20
N PRO A 35 -7.06 24.26 1.03
CA PRO A 35 -5.99 23.36 1.40
C PRO A 35 -6.48 21.94 1.07
N ARG A 36 -5.76 21.23 0.20
CA ARG A 36 -6.07 19.83 -0.07
C ARG A 36 -6.02 19.10 1.26
N LYS A 37 -7.18 18.72 1.79
CA LYS A 37 -7.24 17.89 3.00
C LYS A 37 -6.38 16.66 2.75
N ARG A 38 -5.30 16.49 3.51
CA ARG A 38 -4.47 15.29 3.42
C ARG A 38 -5.37 14.09 3.64
N LYS A 39 -5.22 13.05 2.82
CA LYS A 39 -6.02 11.82 2.92
C LYS A 39 -5.76 11.06 4.23
N SER A 40 -4.65 11.32 4.88
CA SER A 40 -4.28 10.88 6.23
C SER A 40 -3.65 12.07 6.91
N ALA A 41 -4.07 12.40 8.12
CA ALA A 41 -3.46 13.47 8.91
C ALA A 41 -2.11 13.01 9.46
N LYS A 42 -2.02 11.75 9.88
CA LYS A 42 -0.81 11.13 10.42
C LYS A 42 -0.31 9.97 9.54
N ALA A 43 0.99 9.78 9.55
CA ALA A 43 1.66 8.62 8.96
C ALA A 43 1.52 7.41 9.89
N VAL A 44 1.40 6.22 9.32
CA VAL A 44 1.50 4.97 10.09
C VAL A 44 2.97 4.56 10.09
N THR A 45 3.75 5.12 11.00
CA THR A 45 5.16 4.79 11.23
C THR A 45 5.33 3.44 11.91
N GLY A 46 6.56 2.95 12.10
CA GLY A 46 6.82 1.65 12.70
C GLY A 46 6.23 1.48 14.10
N ASP A 47 6.29 2.52 14.93
CA ASP A 47 5.70 2.57 16.28
C ASP A 47 4.16 2.54 16.24
N VAL A 48 3.55 3.29 15.33
CA VAL A 48 2.10 3.26 15.11
C VAL A 48 1.68 1.89 14.59
N LEU A 49 2.39 1.35 13.59
CA LEU A 49 2.12 0.01 13.07
C LEU A 49 2.19 -1.05 14.17
N ALA A 50 3.20 -0.98 15.05
CA ALA A 50 3.31 -1.89 16.19
C ALA A 50 2.06 -1.84 17.08
N LYS A 51 1.56 -0.63 17.39
CA LYS A 51 0.30 -0.46 18.16
C LYS A 51 -0.91 -1.05 17.43
N LEU A 52 -1.01 -0.90 16.10
CA LEU A 52 -2.09 -1.53 15.34
C LEU A 52 -1.99 -3.06 15.39
N LEU A 53 -0.79 -3.61 15.32
CA LEU A 53 -0.54 -5.06 15.33
C LEU A 53 -0.84 -5.69 16.69
N THR A 54 -0.68 -4.97 17.82
CA THR A 54 -1.09 -5.49 19.14
C THR A 54 -2.59 -5.75 19.24
N THR A 55 -3.40 -5.06 18.43
CA THR A 55 -4.86 -5.30 18.39
C THR A 55 -5.25 -6.54 17.59
N CYS A 56 -4.30 -7.15 16.86
CA CYS A 56 -4.48 -8.40 16.13
C CYS A 56 -3.94 -9.59 16.96
N SER A 57 -4.37 -9.71 18.20
CA SER A 57 -3.76 -10.61 19.20
C SER A 57 -4.37 -12.00 19.26
N THR A 58 -5.53 -12.21 18.66
CA THR A 58 -6.22 -13.51 18.68
C THR A 58 -5.91 -14.34 17.45
N ASP A 59 -6.27 -15.65 17.51
CA ASP A 59 -6.19 -16.56 16.37
C ASP A 59 -7.46 -16.54 15.51
N SER A 60 -8.29 -15.51 15.67
CA SER A 60 -9.44 -15.33 14.80
C SER A 60 -8.99 -15.04 13.37
N LEU A 61 -9.73 -15.57 12.39
CA LEU A 61 -9.45 -15.32 10.97
C LEU A 61 -9.36 -13.82 10.63
N ARG A 62 -10.12 -12.97 11.36
CA ARG A 62 -10.07 -11.52 11.17
C ARG A 62 -8.74 -10.93 11.63
N ASP A 63 -8.25 -11.34 12.80
CA ASP A 63 -6.97 -10.84 13.34
C ASP A 63 -5.79 -11.32 12.51
N ILE A 64 -5.79 -12.60 12.11
CA ILE A 64 -4.75 -13.18 11.25
C ILE A 64 -4.72 -12.43 9.91
N ARG A 65 -5.89 -12.21 9.27
CA ARG A 65 -6.00 -11.45 8.01
C ARG A 65 -5.52 -10.02 8.16
N ASP A 66 -5.99 -9.32 9.18
CA ASP A 66 -5.72 -7.89 9.36
C ASP A 66 -4.24 -7.66 9.69
N ARG A 67 -3.64 -8.55 10.48
CA ARG A 67 -2.19 -8.59 10.71
C ARG A 67 -1.42 -8.73 9.40
N ALA A 68 -1.80 -9.69 8.55
CA ALA A 68 -1.18 -9.87 7.25
C ALA A 68 -1.35 -8.66 6.34
N ILE A 69 -2.55 -8.06 6.26
CA ILE A 69 -2.80 -6.84 5.47
C ILE A 69 -1.91 -5.69 5.93
N LEU A 70 -1.84 -5.43 7.23
CA LEU A 70 -1.04 -4.32 7.77
C LEU A 70 0.45 -4.51 7.50
N MET A 71 0.98 -5.72 7.75
CA MET A 71 2.39 -6.04 7.55
C MET A 71 2.78 -6.02 6.08
N VAL A 72 2.00 -6.69 5.20
CA VAL A 72 2.28 -6.73 3.77
C VAL A 72 2.16 -5.34 3.14
N ALA A 73 1.10 -4.59 3.48
CA ALA A 73 0.90 -3.24 2.96
C ALA A 73 2.04 -2.29 3.34
N PHE A 74 2.56 -2.40 4.55
CA PHE A 74 3.68 -1.57 5.00
C PHE A 74 5.01 -2.03 4.39
N ALA A 75 5.37 -3.31 4.55
CA ALA A 75 6.68 -3.84 4.16
C ALA A 75 6.91 -3.82 2.64
N SER A 76 5.86 -3.92 1.83
CA SER A 76 5.95 -3.77 0.37
C SER A 76 6.06 -2.31 -0.09
N GLY A 77 6.48 -1.40 0.78
CA GLY A 77 6.68 0.01 0.45
C GLY A 77 5.42 0.87 0.57
N GLY A 78 4.44 0.46 1.37
CA GLY A 78 3.18 1.19 1.55
C GLY A 78 2.29 1.11 0.31
N ARG A 79 1.96 -0.10 -0.12
CA ARG A 79 1.11 -0.34 -1.30
C ARG A 79 -0.24 0.38 -1.22
N ARG A 80 -0.76 0.75 -2.40
CA ARG A 80 -2.11 1.32 -2.47
C ARG A 80 -3.14 0.30 -2.02
N ARG A 81 -4.21 0.76 -1.37
CA ARG A 81 -5.30 -0.11 -0.91
C ARG A 81 -5.89 -1.01 -2.01
N SER A 82 -5.90 -0.53 -3.27
CA SER A 82 -6.36 -1.32 -4.41
C SER A 82 -5.37 -2.41 -4.81
N GLU A 83 -4.07 -2.17 -4.66
CA GLU A 83 -3.02 -3.15 -4.94
C GLU A 83 -3.03 -4.26 -3.88
N ILE A 84 -3.22 -3.90 -2.61
CA ILE A 84 -3.36 -4.87 -1.51
C ILE A 84 -4.64 -5.70 -1.67
N ALA A 85 -5.79 -5.05 -1.89
CA ALA A 85 -7.06 -5.75 -2.05
C ALA A 85 -7.09 -6.65 -3.29
N GLY A 86 -6.40 -6.26 -4.35
CA GLY A 86 -6.30 -6.99 -5.61
C GLY A 86 -5.15 -8.00 -5.69
N LEU A 87 -4.33 -8.16 -4.64
CA LEU A 87 -3.21 -9.09 -4.62
C LEU A 87 -3.69 -10.53 -4.84
N ARG A 88 -3.02 -11.25 -5.74
CA ARG A 88 -3.35 -12.62 -6.10
C ARG A 88 -2.24 -13.58 -5.70
N ARG A 89 -2.61 -14.83 -5.41
CA ARG A 89 -1.65 -15.90 -5.05
C ARG A 89 -0.63 -16.14 -6.16
N GLU A 90 -1.05 -16.02 -7.41
CA GLU A 90 -0.21 -16.21 -8.59
C GLU A 90 0.87 -15.14 -8.76
N GLN A 91 0.77 -14.03 -8.03
CA GLN A 91 1.77 -12.96 -8.02
C GLN A 91 2.87 -13.18 -6.97
N LEU A 92 2.76 -14.24 -6.17
CA LEU A 92 3.65 -14.51 -5.06
C LEU A 92 4.60 -15.64 -5.41
N THR A 93 5.91 -15.38 -5.34
CA THR A 93 6.96 -16.38 -5.50
C THR A 93 7.76 -16.49 -4.20
N VAL A 94 7.92 -17.70 -3.71
CA VAL A 94 8.79 -17.94 -2.54
C VAL A 94 10.24 -17.82 -3.01
N GLU A 95 11.01 -17.03 -2.29
CA GLU A 95 12.44 -16.82 -2.54
C GLU A 95 13.28 -17.56 -1.49
N PRO A 96 14.54 -17.84 -1.77
CA PRO A 96 15.47 -18.39 -0.78
C PRO A 96 15.49 -17.50 0.47
N PRO A 97 15.54 -18.09 1.68
CA PRO A 97 15.67 -17.32 2.92
C PRO A 97 16.92 -16.46 2.93
N ILE A 98 16.81 -15.26 3.51
CA ILE A 98 17.94 -14.34 3.66
C ILE A 98 18.68 -14.64 4.96
N THR A 99 19.98 -14.92 4.84
CA THR A 99 20.86 -15.10 6.01
C THR A 99 21.14 -13.74 6.65
N VAL A 100 20.92 -13.66 7.95
CA VAL A 100 21.23 -12.47 8.77
C VAL A 100 22.33 -12.86 9.76
N GLU A 101 23.34 -12.01 9.89
CA GLU A 101 24.42 -12.23 10.82
C GLU A 101 23.91 -12.34 12.26
N GLY A 102 24.24 -13.44 12.95
CA GLY A 102 23.85 -13.69 14.33
C GLY A 102 22.37 -14.07 14.56
N GLY A 103 21.59 -14.30 13.49
CA GLY A 103 20.18 -14.67 13.58
C GLY A 103 19.78 -15.86 12.72
N PRO A 104 18.55 -16.39 12.91
CA PRO A 104 18.01 -17.41 12.04
C PRO A 104 17.75 -16.83 10.65
N PRO A 105 17.80 -17.66 9.58
CA PRO A 105 17.43 -17.22 8.23
C PRO A 105 15.99 -16.66 8.19
N LEU A 106 15.82 -15.51 7.54
CA LEU A 106 14.52 -14.87 7.40
C LEU A 106 13.82 -15.35 6.13
N PRO A 107 12.55 -15.79 6.21
CA PRO A 107 11.79 -16.15 5.03
C PRO A 107 11.69 -14.95 4.08
N SER A 108 11.76 -15.22 2.78
CA SER A 108 11.69 -14.20 1.74
C SER A 108 10.64 -14.56 0.68
N LEU A 109 9.99 -13.53 0.13
CA LEU A 109 8.94 -13.68 -0.84
C LEU A 109 8.94 -12.49 -1.80
N ALA A 110 8.82 -12.77 -3.09
CA ALA A 110 8.66 -11.79 -4.15
C ALA A 110 7.19 -11.57 -4.48
N ILE A 111 6.78 -10.32 -4.64
CA ILE A 111 5.47 -9.92 -5.16
C ILE A 111 5.67 -9.36 -6.56
N HIS A 112 5.19 -10.06 -7.58
CA HIS A 112 5.18 -9.60 -8.96
C HIS A 112 4.04 -8.61 -9.17
N LEU A 113 4.39 -7.36 -9.42
CA LEU A 113 3.43 -6.29 -9.68
C LEU A 113 3.09 -6.35 -11.17
N GLY A 114 1.94 -6.91 -11.50
CA GLY A 114 1.49 -6.98 -12.89
C GLY A 114 1.48 -5.62 -13.59
N ARG A 115 1.47 -5.61 -14.93
CA ARG A 115 1.45 -4.40 -15.78
C ARG A 115 0.38 -3.41 -15.32
N THR A 116 0.80 -2.26 -14.83
CA THR A 116 -0.11 -1.14 -14.61
C THR A 116 -0.30 -0.40 -15.94
N LYS A 117 -1.48 0.20 -16.18
CA LYS A 117 -1.82 0.97 -17.41
C LYS A 117 -0.81 2.07 -17.80
N THR A 118 0.20 2.30 -17.00
CA THR A 118 1.21 3.35 -17.15
C THR A 118 2.65 2.85 -17.11
N SER A 119 2.89 1.56 -16.93
CA SER A 119 4.24 0.99 -17.00
C SER A 119 4.56 0.63 -18.46
N GLY A 120 5.33 1.46 -19.13
CA GLY A 120 5.88 1.19 -20.46
C GLY A 120 7.17 0.34 -20.42
N SER A 121 7.49 -0.29 -19.28
CA SER A 121 8.69 -1.11 -19.15
C SER A 121 8.37 -2.59 -19.35
N GLU A 122 9.16 -3.26 -20.15
CA GLU A 122 9.12 -4.72 -20.40
C GLU A 122 9.56 -5.54 -19.18
N HIS A 123 9.93 -4.89 -18.06
CA HIS A 123 10.41 -5.57 -16.87
C HIS A 123 9.27 -5.78 -15.88
N ASP A 124 9.08 -7.00 -15.42
CA ASP A 124 8.22 -7.34 -14.30
C ASP A 124 8.68 -6.58 -13.05
N GLU A 125 7.84 -5.65 -12.62
CA GLU A 125 8.09 -4.90 -11.40
C GLU A 125 7.89 -5.82 -10.20
N VAL A 126 8.95 -6.08 -9.44
CA VAL A 126 8.93 -6.94 -8.25
C VAL A 126 9.19 -6.10 -7.00
N VAL A 127 8.56 -6.46 -5.89
CA VAL A 127 8.90 -5.99 -4.55
C VAL A 127 9.06 -7.18 -3.62
N TYR A 128 9.97 -7.09 -2.67
CA TYR A 128 10.31 -8.17 -1.78
C TYR A 128 9.72 -7.97 -0.38
N LEU A 129 9.32 -9.08 0.23
CA LEU A 129 8.99 -9.16 1.64
C LEU A 129 9.99 -10.07 2.33
N THR A 130 10.40 -9.74 3.55
CA THR A 130 11.36 -10.53 4.33
C THR A 130 10.92 -10.63 5.79
N GLY A 131 11.02 -11.82 6.37
CA GLY A 131 10.75 -12.10 7.78
C GLY A 131 9.26 -12.01 8.14
N ARG A 132 8.93 -11.36 9.25
CA ARG A 132 7.58 -11.30 9.83
C ARG A 132 6.42 -11.00 8.86
N PRO A 133 6.54 -10.14 7.84
CA PRO A 133 5.48 -9.95 6.85
C PRO A 133 5.18 -11.20 6.02
N VAL A 134 6.21 -12.01 5.74
CA VAL A 134 6.07 -13.30 5.03
C VAL A 134 5.36 -14.30 5.93
N ASP A 135 5.77 -14.39 7.20
CA ASP A 135 5.13 -15.28 8.18
C ASP A 135 3.65 -14.95 8.36
N ALA A 136 3.33 -13.66 8.52
CA ALA A 136 1.95 -13.21 8.66
C ALA A 136 1.10 -13.51 7.42
N LEU A 137 1.68 -13.34 6.23
CA LEU A 137 1.01 -13.65 4.96
C LEU A 137 0.74 -15.15 4.82
N ASN A 138 1.73 -15.97 5.12
CA ASN A 138 1.62 -17.43 5.08
C ASN A 138 0.59 -17.94 6.11
N ALA A 139 0.63 -17.42 7.34
CA ALA A 139 -0.35 -17.77 8.36
C ALA A 139 -1.79 -17.45 7.90
N TRP A 140 -2.00 -16.29 7.25
CA TRP A 140 -3.30 -15.96 6.68
C TRP A 140 -3.70 -16.90 5.54
N MET A 141 -2.80 -17.17 4.58
CA MET A 141 -3.12 -18.03 3.44
C MET A 141 -3.45 -19.45 3.91
N THR A 142 -2.72 -19.96 4.89
CA THR A 142 -2.98 -21.28 5.50
C THR A 142 -4.32 -21.31 6.23
N ALA A 143 -4.57 -20.36 7.13
CA ALA A 143 -5.81 -20.32 7.91
C ALA A 143 -7.06 -20.12 7.05
N ALA A 144 -6.93 -19.43 5.93
CA ALA A 144 -8.02 -19.19 4.98
C ALA A 144 -8.06 -20.18 3.81
N MET A 145 -7.20 -21.19 3.79
CA MET A 145 -7.07 -22.22 2.73
C MET A 145 -7.00 -21.58 1.33
N ILE A 146 -6.05 -20.63 1.14
CA ILE A 146 -5.90 -19.89 -0.11
C ILE A 146 -4.80 -20.54 -0.95
N GLU A 147 -5.19 -21.31 -1.94
CA GLU A 147 -4.30 -21.96 -2.90
C GLU A 147 -4.17 -21.17 -4.21
N SER A 148 -5.22 -20.40 -4.58
CA SER A 148 -5.27 -19.62 -5.82
C SER A 148 -6.16 -18.39 -5.71
N GLY A 149 -6.03 -17.47 -6.65
CA GLY A 149 -6.88 -16.31 -6.77
C GLY A 149 -6.56 -15.20 -5.77
N ALA A 150 -7.57 -14.45 -5.32
CA ALA A 150 -7.38 -13.33 -4.41
C ALA A 150 -6.78 -13.78 -3.08
N VAL A 151 -5.72 -13.08 -2.65
CA VAL A 151 -5.06 -13.33 -1.36
C VAL A 151 -5.89 -12.77 -0.21
N PHE A 152 -6.27 -11.51 -0.26
CA PHE A 152 -7.09 -10.92 0.80
C PHE A 152 -8.56 -10.98 0.45
N ARG A 153 -9.33 -11.68 1.30
CA ARG A 153 -10.73 -12.02 1.08
C ARG A 153 -11.63 -11.45 2.17
N LYS A 154 -12.90 -11.23 1.83
CA LYS A 154 -13.91 -10.85 2.81
C LYS A 154 -14.21 -12.02 3.74
N ILE A 155 -14.39 -11.73 5.02
CA ILE A 155 -14.91 -12.66 6.03
C ILE A 155 -16.31 -12.17 6.39
N ASP A 156 -17.28 -13.05 6.35
CA ASP A 156 -18.67 -12.73 6.75
C ASP A 156 -18.83 -12.65 8.27
N ARG A 157 -20.06 -12.39 8.72
CA ARG A 157 -20.38 -12.30 10.16
C ARG A 157 -20.25 -13.63 10.91
N TRP A 158 -20.32 -14.75 10.18
CA TRP A 158 -20.21 -16.09 10.74
C TRP A 158 -18.78 -16.64 10.71
N GLY A 159 -17.84 -15.90 10.15
CA GLY A 159 -16.44 -16.31 10.08
C GLY A 159 -16.05 -17.00 8.75
N ASN A 160 -16.97 -17.13 7.79
CA ASN A 160 -16.66 -17.79 6.52
C ASN A 160 -15.84 -16.87 5.61
N VAL A 161 -14.81 -17.42 4.97
CA VAL A 161 -13.95 -16.71 4.03
C VAL A 161 -14.55 -16.79 2.62
N SER A 162 -14.86 -15.63 2.05
CA SER A 162 -15.36 -15.52 0.66
C SER A 162 -14.27 -15.86 -0.35
N LYS A 163 -14.65 -16.38 -1.53
CA LYS A 163 -13.74 -16.51 -2.68
C LYS A 163 -13.43 -15.17 -3.37
N ARG A 164 -14.23 -14.14 -3.11
CA ARG A 164 -14.06 -12.81 -3.72
C ARG A 164 -12.96 -12.01 -3.02
N ALA A 165 -12.24 -11.21 -3.81
CA ALA A 165 -11.27 -10.25 -3.29
C ALA A 165 -11.93 -9.28 -2.29
N LEU A 166 -11.13 -8.83 -1.33
CA LEU A 166 -11.50 -7.76 -0.42
C LEU A 166 -11.69 -6.45 -1.20
N GLU A 167 -12.71 -5.68 -0.85
CA GLU A 167 -12.88 -4.35 -1.44
C GLU A 167 -11.76 -3.38 -1.00
N PRO A 168 -11.25 -2.53 -1.91
CA PRO A 168 -10.21 -1.57 -1.53
C PRO A 168 -10.59 -0.63 -0.37
N SER A 169 -11.88 -0.32 -0.23
CA SER A 169 -12.40 0.47 0.89
C SER A 169 -12.25 -0.25 2.24
N ALA A 170 -12.35 -1.58 2.23
CA ALA A 170 -12.22 -2.40 3.44
C ALA A 170 -10.79 -2.34 4.03
N VAL A 171 -9.75 -2.24 3.20
CA VAL A 171 -8.37 -2.05 3.70
C VAL A 171 -8.27 -0.75 4.52
N ASN A 172 -8.93 0.32 4.05
CA ASN A 172 -8.97 1.57 4.80
C ASN A 172 -9.79 1.47 6.09
N ALA A 173 -10.91 0.73 6.06
CA ALA A 173 -11.74 0.49 7.23
C ALA A 173 -10.97 -0.32 8.29
N ILE A 174 -10.20 -1.33 7.88
CA ILE A 174 -9.34 -2.13 8.78
C ILE A 174 -8.31 -1.23 9.47
N VAL A 175 -7.58 -0.36 8.74
CA VAL A 175 -6.62 0.56 9.36
C VAL A 175 -7.28 1.44 10.42
N LYS A 176 -8.45 2.00 10.12
CA LYS A 176 -9.20 2.84 11.06
C LYS A 176 -9.72 2.06 12.28
N GLN A 177 -10.25 0.87 12.05
CA GLN A 177 -10.74 0.01 13.13
C GLN A 177 -9.62 -0.37 14.08
N ARG A 178 -8.46 -0.79 13.54
CA ARG A 178 -7.29 -1.15 14.35
C ARG A 178 -6.72 0.06 15.08
N ALA A 179 -6.78 1.26 14.48
CA ALA A 179 -6.40 2.50 15.15
C ALA A 179 -7.33 2.79 16.35
N ALA A 180 -8.65 2.66 16.18
CA ALA A 180 -9.61 2.80 17.29
C ALA A 180 -9.34 1.79 18.41
N MET A 181 -9.13 0.51 18.08
CA MET A 181 -8.83 -0.55 19.05
C MET A 181 -7.51 -0.32 19.79
N ALA A 182 -6.54 0.36 19.15
CA ALA A 182 -5.27 0.76 19.74
C ALA A 182 -5.35 2.06 20.57
N GLY A 183 -6.55 2.61 20.78
CA GLY A 183 -6.74 3.87 21.49
C GLY A 183 -6.28 5.12 20.73
N LEU A 184 -6.13 5.02 19.39
CA LEU A 184 -5.75 6.13 18.53
C LEU A 184 -6.99 6.73 17.85
N GLU A 185 -6.93 8.03 17.51
CA GLU A 185 -8.02 8.70 16.77
C GLU A 185 -8.15 8.16 15.34
N PRO A 186 -9.22 7.40 14.99
CA PRO A 186 -9.33 6.75 13.68
C PRO A 186 -9.41 7.73 12.50
N GLY A 187 -9.86 8.98 12.76
CA GLY A 187 -9.95 10.03 11.76
C GLY A 187 -8.60 10.48 11.21
N GLU A 188 -7.54 10.31 12.00
CA GLU A 188 -6.18 10.71 11.64
C GLU A 188 -5.46 9.70 10.74
N PHE A 189 -5.92 8.43 10.71
CA PHE A 189 -5.26 7.34 9.99
C PHE A 189 -6.04 6.87 8.78
N SER A 190 -5.33 6.36 7.80
CA SER A 190 -5.90 5.75 6.60
C SER A 190 -4.91 4.78 5.97
N ALA A 191 -5.36 3.96 5.02
CA ALA A 191 -4.48 3.12 4.22
C ALA A 191 -3.37 3.90 3.49
N HIS A 192 -3.60 5.20 3.16
CA HIS A 192 -2.55 6.07 2.60
C HIS A 192 -1.46 6.39 3.63
N GLY A 193 -1.81 6.39 4.92
CA GLY A 193 -0.86 6.58 6.02
C GLY A 193 0.20 5.49 6.10
N LEU A 194 -0.07 4.26 5.64
CA LEU A 194 0.93 3.19 5.52
C LEU A 194 2.03 3.57 4.53
N ARG A 195 1.66 4.22 3.40
CA ARG A 195 2.61 4.62 2.37
C ARG A 195 3.51 5.78 2.82
N SER A 196 2.93 6.79 3.44
CA SER A 196 3.72 7.87 4.03
C SER A 196 4.55 7.38 5.21
N GLY A 197 3.98 6.46 6.01
CA GLY A 197 4.65 5.86 7.16
C GLY A 197 5.87 5.03 6.78
N TYR A 198 5.77 4.23 5.72
CA TYR A 198 6.91 3.46 5.22
C TYR A 198 8.10 4.38 4.88
N LEU A 199 7.87 5.45 4.09
CA LEU A 199 8.95 6.37 3.73
C LEU A 199 9.50 7.13 4.94
N THR A 200 8.64 7.54 5.88
CA THR A 200 9.07 8.18 7.11
C THR A 200 9.91 7.23 7.96
N GLU A 201 9.50 5.97 8.07
CA GLU A 201 10.24 4.94 8.82
C GLU A 201 11.57 4.60 8.15
N ALA A 202 11.60 4.47 6.82
CA ALA A 202 12.83 4.27 6.07
C ALA A 202 13.83 5.40 6.32
N ALA A 203 13.35 6.65 6.32
CA ALA A 203 14.18 7.81 6.66
C ALA A 203 14.68 7.77 8.11
N ASN A 204 13.82 7.43 9.08
CA ASN A 204 14.19 7.32 10.49
C ASN A 204 15.26 6.25 10.73
N ARG A 205 15.25 5.18 9.93
CA ARG A 205 16.24 4.08 9.97
C ARG A 205 17.46 4.34 9.10
N GLY A 206 17.58 5.47 8.42
CA GLY A 206 18.71 5.81 7.58
C GLY A 206 18.78 5.03 6.26
N VAL A 207 17.68 4.39 5.83
CA VAL A 207 17.61 3.72 4.52
C VAL A 207 17.78 4.79 3.43
N PRO A 208 18.64 4.59 2.40
CA PRO A 208 18.79 5.56 1.31
C PRO A 208 17.47 5.80 0.57
N LEU A 209 17.22 7.07 0.20
CA LEU A 209 15.97 7.43 -0.51
C LEU A 209 15.75 6.63 -1.81
N PRO A 210 16.76 6.37 -2.67
CA PRO A 210 16.58 5.56 -3.86
C PRO A 210 16.08 4.14 -3.55
N GLU A 211 16.66 3.48 -2.56
CA GLU A 211 16.28 2.14 -2.11
C GLU A 211 14.83 2.12 -1.60
N ALA A 212 14.46 3.08 -0.75
CA ALA A 212 13.09 3.19 -0.26
C ALA A 212 12.09 3.53 -1.39
N MET A 213 12.51 4.28 -2.40
CA MET A 213 11.69 4.57 -3.59
C MET A 213 11.51 3.33 -4.46
N GLU A 214 12.53 2.52 -4.61
CA GLU A 214 12.46 1.26 -5.34
C GLU A 214 11.41 0.34 -4.73
N GLN A 215 11.50 0.06 -3.43
CA GLN A 215 10.53 -0.77 -2.70
C GLN A 215 9.10 -0.17 -2.72
N SER A 216 8.98 1.15 -2.55
CA SER A 216 7.66 1.82 -2.52
C SER A 216 7.09 2.16 -3.90
N ARG A 217 7.91 2.01 -4.96
CA ARG A 217 7.54 2.35 -6.34
C ARG A 217 7.04 3.80 -6.47
N HIS A 218 7.70 4.75 -5.79
CA HIS A 218 7.43 6.16 -6.00
C HIS A 218 8.13 6.64 -7.27
N ARG A 219 7.36 7.21 -8.20
CA ARG A 219 7.89 7.78 -9.46
C ARG A 219 8.44 9.20 -9.28
N SER A 220 7.96 9.93 -8.28
CA SER A 220 8.36 11.30 -8.04
C SER A 220 9.30 11.37 -6.84
N VAL A 221 10.57 11.69 -7.12
CA VAL A 221 11.58 11.97 -6.08
C VAL A 221 11.10 13.08 -5.15
N GLN A 222 10.51 14.14 -5.70
CA GLN A 222 10.01 15.28 -4.93
C GLN A 222 8.93 14.87 -3.91
N GLN A 223 8.03 13.96 -4.28
CA GLN A 223 7.03 13.43 -3.35
C GLN A 223 7.67 12.56 -2.27
N ALA A 224 8.57 11.66 -2.62
CA ALA A 224 9.25 10.80 -1.67
C ALA A 224 10.12 11.62 -0.70
N SER A 225 10.92 12.57 -1.22
CA SER A 225 11.75 13.48 -0.42
C SER A 225 10.94 14.29 0.60
N SER A 226 9.70 14.66 0.30
CA SER A 226 8.87 15.40 1.26
C SER A 226 8.62 14.62 2.56
N TYR A 227 8.54 13.29 2.48
CA TYR A 227 8.40 12.42 3.66
C TYR A 227 9.73 12.23 4.39
N TYR A 228 10.83 12.11 3.64
CA TYR A 228 12.19 12.02 4.19
C TYR A 228 12.59 13.30 4.93
N ASN A 229 12.40 14.46 4.31
CA ASN A 229 12.79 15.75 4.90
C ASN A 229 12.09 16.01 6.24
N ASN A 230 10.84 15.59 6.41
CA ASN A 230 10.13 15.73 7.67
C ASN A 230 10.67 14.85 8.79
N ALA A 231 11.19 13.65 8.46
CA ALA A 231 11.78 12.75 9.43
C ALA A 231 13.19 13.19 9.85
N THR A 232 14.03 13.63 8.90
CA THR A 232 15.45 13.91 9.12
C THR A 232 15.74 15.33 9.60
N ARG A 233 14.84 16.30 9.41
CA ARG A 233 15.06 17.70 9.78
C ARG A 233 15.38 17.90 11.26
N ARG A 234 14.78 17.11 12.12
CA ARG A 234 14.89 17.23 13.58
C ARG A 234 16.16 16.56 14.13
N THR A 235 16.65 15.51 13.45
CA THR A 235 17.77 14.68 13.89
C THR A 235 18.95 14.69 12.92
N GLY A 236 18.84 15.46 11.83
CA GLY A 236 19.80 15.45 10.73
C GLY A 236 21.18 15.99 11.12
N ARG A 237 22.22 15.40 10.55
CA ARG A 237 23.60 15.84 10.71
C ARG A 237 23.80 17.32 10.35
N ALA A 238 23.02 17.84 9.38
CA ALA A 238 23.04 19.23 8.98
C ALA A 238 22.62 20.22 10.09
N ALA A 239 21.82 19.78 11.06
CA ALA A 239 21.46 20.60 12.23
C ALA A 239 22.54 20.59 13.32
N ARG A 240 23.57 19.76 13.18
CA ARG A 240 24.64 19.54 14.18
C ARG A 240 26.03 19.91 13.67
N LEU A 241 26.12 20.78 12.66
CA LEU A 241 27.40 21.15 12.06
C LEU A 241 28.37 21.86 13.03
N LEU A 242 27.87 22.34 14.15
CA LEU A 242 28.67 23.02 15.20
C LEU A 242 28.65 22.28 16.55
N SER A 243 28.17 21.02 16.60
CA SER A 243 28.18 20.22 17.82
C SER A 243 29.33 19.21 17.82
#